data_1252f159d319fc4186cdc524e68f161d
#
_entry.id   1252f159d319fc4186cdc524e68f161d
#
_cell.length_a   1.000
_cell.length_b   1.000
_cell.length_c   1.000
_cell.angle_alpha   90.00
_cell.angle_beta   90.00
_cell.angle_gamma   90.00
#
_symmetry.space_group_name_H-M   'P 1'
#
loop_
_entity.id
_entity.type
_entity.pdbx_description
1 polymer ?
#
loop_
_entity_poly.entity_id
_entity_poly.type
_entity_poly.pdbx_seq_one_letter_code
_entity_poly.pdbx_strand_id
1 'polypeptide(L)'
;MTNGSPGWVELSSTKFYPKTSKILQKIKVISARGLCEKKYPGDIRQWKNMAFKSALDSIHDINRNIPTNIICFGDSIIEMEASYNLKEYFSNAYLKTIKFKESPTHTELEKELKIISTQLDSIMANSDKNLSIKVTRKKNE
;
A
#
# COMPACT_ATOMS: atom_id res chain seq x y z
N MET A 1 -4.57 1.29 3.42
CA MET A 1 -5.13 -0.02 3.84
C MET A 1 -4.48 -0.46 5.14
N THR A 2 -5.22 -1.04 6.06
CA THR A 2 -4.75 -1.41 7.41
C THR A 2 -5.25 -2.79 7.83
N ASN A 3 -4.51 -3.46 8.75
CA ASN A 3 -4.97 -4.65 9.48
C ASN A 3 -5.68 -4.29 10.80
N GLY A 4 -5.73 -3.02 11.16
CA GLY A 4 -6.51 -2.52 12.29
C GLY A 4 -8.02 -2.70 12.08
N SER A 5 -8.78 -2.64 13.16
CA SER A 5 -10.24 -2.67 13.11
C SER A 5 -10.82 -1.51 12.28
N PRO A 6 -12.02 -1.65 11.71
CA PRO A 6 -12.70 -0.54 11.06
C PRO A 6 -12.75 0.70 11.97
N GLY A 7 -12.48 1.88 11.41
CA GLY A 7 -12.43 3.16 12.15
C GLY A 7 -11.11 3.44 12.89
N TRP A 8 -10.19 2.48 12.98
CA TRP A 8 -8.93 2.67 13.70
C TRP A 8 -8.06 3.79 13.10
N VAL A 9 -7.97 3.86 11.78
CA VAL A 9 -7.13 4.88 11.10
C VAL A 9 -7.71 6.27 11.32
N GLU A 10 -9.01 6.41 11.21
CA GLU A 10 -9.72 7.67 11.41
C GLU A 10 -9.58 8.16 12.86
N LEU A 11 -9.80 7.27 13.82
CA LEU A 11 -9.67 7.58 15.25
C LEU A 11 -8.24 7.97 15.61
N SER A 12 -7.26 7.15 15.21
CA SER A 12 -5.85 7.39 15.53
C SER A 12 -5.31 8.64 14.84
N SER A 13 -5.70 8.90 13.59
CA SER A 13 -5.29 10.11 12.87
C SER A 13 -5.84 11.38 13.53
N THR A 14 -7.09 11.36 13.95
CA THR A 14 -7.69 12.50 14.66
C THR A 14 -6.97 12.78 15.98
N LYS A 15 -6.60 11.72 16.71
CA LYS A 15 -5.95 11.84 18.02
C LYS A 15 -4.47 12.26 17.91
N PHE A 16 -3.72 11.65 16.99
CA PHE A 16 -2.25 11.81 16.97
C PHE A 16 -1.76 12.68 15.81
N TYR A 17 -2.54 12.79 14.72
CA TYR A 17 -2.16 13.51 13.50
C TYR A 17 -3.32 14.36 12.95
N PRO A 18 -3.84 15.34 13.69
CA PRO A 18 -5.07 16.07 13.32
C PRO A 18 -4.96 16.81 11.99
N LYS A 19 -3.77 17.22 11.57
CA LYS A 19 -3.54 17.84 10.25
C LYS A 19 -3.74 16.81 9.12
N THR A 20 -3.35 15.58 9.34
CA THR A 20 -3.47 14.48 8.36
C THR A 20 -4.91 13.97 8.27
N SER A 21 -5.70 14.07 9.32
CA SER A 21 -7.09 13.59 9.32
C SER A 21 -7.95 14.28 8.24
N LYS A 22 -7.67 15.55 7.93
CA LYS A 22 -8.34 16.30 6.84
C LYS A 22 -8.00 15.73 5.45
N ILE A 23 -6.80 15.20 5.28
CA ILE A 23 -6.37 14.58 4.02
C ILE A 23 -7.01 13.19 3.90
N LEU A 24 -7.10 12.44 5.00
CA LEU A 24 -7.69 11.11 5.02
C LEU A 24 -9.17 11.10 4.61
N GLN A 25 -9.90 12.17 4.81
CA GLN A 25 -11.28 12.30 4.34
C GLN A 25 -11.41 12.19 2.80
N LYS A 26 -10.32 12.43 2.07
CA LYS A 26 -10.25 12.35 0.60
C LYS A 26 -9.68 11.03 0.09
N ILE A 27 -9.30 10.13 1.00
CA ILE A 27 -8.62 8.88 0.69
C ILE A 27 -9.48 7.72 1.17
N LYS A 28 -9.69 6.72 0.33
CA LYS A 28 -10.42 5.51 0.71
C LYS A 28 -9.59 4.72 1.74
N VAL A 29 -10.06 4.66 2.97
CA VAL A 29 -9.49 3.82 4.03
C VAL A 29 -10.16 2.44 3.99
N ILE A 30 -9.36 1.37 3.97
CA ILE A 30 -9.83 0.00 3.93
C ILE A 30 -9.23 -0.77 5.11
N SER A 31 -10.08 -1.33 5.96
CA SER A 31 -9.69 -2.32 6.97
C SER A 31 -9.72 -3.71 6.34
N ALA A 32 -8.55 -4.30 6.10
CA ALA A 32 -8.44 -5.66 5.58
C ALA A 32 -9.05 -6.67 6.57
N ARG A 33 -8.82 -6.45 7.87
CA ARG A 33 -9.45 -7.22 8.94
C ARG A 33 -10.97 -7.15 8.89
N GLY A 34 -11.52 -5.94 8.84
CA GLY A 34 -12.98 -5.73 8.80
C GLY A 34 -13.67 -6.39 7.61
N LEU A 35 -12.97 -6.47 6.46
CA LEU A 35 -13.49 -7.13 5.27
C LEU A 35 -13.43 -8.66 5.36
N CYS A 36 -12.39 -9.22 5.97
CA CYS A 36 -12.02 -10.61 5.72
C CYS A 36 -11.96 -11.49 6.97
N GLU A 37 -11.93 -10.94 8.19
CA GLU A 37 -11.74 -11.72 9.43
C GLU A 37 -12.82 -12.78 9.63
N LYS A 38 -14.08 -12.49 9.30
CA LYS A 38 -15.18 -13.47 9.41
C LYS A 38 -14.96 -14.69 8.52
N LYS A 39 -14.39 -14.49 7.33
CA LYS A 39 -14.17 -15.57 6.36
C LYS A 39 -12.84 -16.29 6.58
N TYR A 40 -11.83 -15.57 7.03
CA TYR A 40 -10.47 -16.06 7.23
C TYR A 40 -9.98 -15.66 8.63
N PRO A 41 -10.45 -16.30 9.71
CA PRO A 41 -10.09 -15.94 11.08
C PRO A 41 -8.59 -16.03 11.32
N GLY A 42 -7.96 -14.93 11.75
CA GLY A 42 -6.54 -14.86 12.06
C GLY A 42 -5.56 -14.87 10.88
N ASP A 43 -6.03 -15.07 9.64
CA ASP A 43 -5.17 -15.12 8.46
C ASP A 43 -4.92 -13.72 7.87
N ILE A 44 -3.93 -13.03 8.44
CA ILE A 44 -3.54 -11.67 8.05
C ILE A 44 -3.08 -11.61 6.58
N ARG A 45 -2.42 -12.65 6.06
CA ARG A 45 -1.99 -12.71 4.66
C ARG A 45 -3.18 -12.71 3.73
N GLN A 46 -4.17 -13.54 4.01
CA GLN A 46 -5.37 -13.63 3.21
C GLN A 46 -6.20 -12.35 3.30
N TRP A 47 -6.25 -11.70 4.48
CA TRP A 47 -6.94 -10.40 4.58
C TRP A 47 -6.33 -9.37 3.64
N LYS A 48 -4.99 -9.27 3.59
CA LYS A 48 -4.30 -8.34 2.70
C LYS A 48 -4.53 -8.67 1.23
N ASN A 49 -4.38 -9.94 0.85
CA ASN A 49 -4.62 -10.39 -0.53
C ASN A 49 -6.01 -9.99 -1.01
N MET A 50 -7.03 -10.33 -0.23
CA MET A 50 -8.43 -10.06 -0.59
C MET A 50 -8.74 -8.56 -0.59
N ALA A 51 -8.19 -7.81 0.35
CA ALA A 51 -8.41 -6.36 0.43
C ALA A 51 -7.74 -5.62 -0.73
N PHE A 52 -6.52 -6.01 -1.13
CA PHE A 52 -5.83 -5.45 -2.29
C PHE A 52 -6.60 -5.75 -3.58
N LYS A 53 -7.02 -7.01 -3.77
CA LYS A 53 -7.85 -7.41 -4.91
C LYS A 53 -9.14 -6.60 -4.97
N SER A 54 -9.91 -6.56 -3.88
CA SER A 54 -11.18 -5.82 -3.82
C SER A 54 -11.01 -4.32 -4.08
N ALA A 55 -9.91 -3.71 -3.60
CA ALA A 55 -9.62 -2.31 -3.87
C ALA A 55 -9.44 -2.04 -5.36
N LEU A 56 -8.74 -2.92 -6.07
CA LEU A 56 -8.49 -2.78 -7.50
C LEU A 56 -9.70 -3.16 -8.36
N ASP A 57 -10.45 -4.20 -8.00
CA ASP A 57 -11.68 -4.58 -8.70
C ASP A 57 -12.64 -3.38 -8.78
N SER A 58 -12.73 -2.57 -7.71
CA SER A 58 -13.58 -1.40 -7.68
C SER A 58 -13.13 -0.25 -8.62
N ILE A 59 -11.88 -0.26 -9.04
CA ILE A 59 -11.31 0.77 -9.93
C ILE A 59 -11.24 0.26 -11.37
N HIS A 60 -10.98 -1.03 -11.55
CA HIS A 60 -10.70 -1.64 -12.85
C HIS A 60 -11.95 -2.06 -13.65
N ASP A 61 -13.13 -2.01 -13.06
CA ASP A 61 -14.36 -2.45 -13.73
C ASP A 61 -14.68 -1.65 -15.02
N ILE A 62 -14.03 -0.50 -15.20
CA ILE A 62 -14.29 0.41 -16.32
C ILE A 62 -13.36 0.16 -17.52
N ASN A 63 -12.13 -0.38 -17.34
CA ASN A 63 -11.15 -0.49 -18.44
C ASN A 63 -10.11 -1.62 -18.26
N ARG A 64 -10.53 -2.88 -18.27
CA ARG A 64 -9.63 -4.05 -18.12
C ARG A 64 -8.52 -4.19 -19.18
N ASN A 65 -8.64 -3.47 -20.30
CA ASN A 65 -7.72 -3.58 -21.42
C ASN A 65 -6.62 -2.48 -21.46
N ILE A 66 -6.67 -1.52 -20.55
CA ILE A 66 -5.69 -0.44 -20.51
C ILE A 66 -4.55 -0.82 -19.56
N PRO A 67 -3.28 -0.79 -20.00
CA PRO A 67 -2.15 -0.96 -19.12
C PRO A 67 -2.20 0.06 -17.99
N THR A 68 -2.17 -0.42 -16.75
CA THR A 68 -2.31 0.41 -15.56
C THR A 68 -1.07 0.28 -14.69
N ASN A 69 -0.62 1.38 -14.12
CA ASN A 69 0.40 1.35 -13.08
C ASN A 69 -0.25 1.11 -11.70
N ILE A 70 0.15 0.04 -11.05
CA ILE A 70 -0.22 -0.25 -9.65
C ILE A 70 1.00 0.05 -8.79
N ILE A 71 0.90 1.03 -7.90
CA ILE A 71 1.98 1.41 -7.00
C ILE A 71 1.58 1.03 -5.58
N CYS A 72 2.35 0.14 -4.96
CA CYS A 72 2.09 -0.38 -3.63
C CYS A 72 3.20 0.05 -2.68
N PHE A 73 2.81 0.62 -1.54
CA PHE A 73 3.69 0.98 -0.45
C PHE A 73 3.39 0.10 0.76
N GLY A 74 4.42 -0.36 1.45
CA GLY A 74 4.25 -1.12 2.68
C GLY A 74 5.55 -1.27 3.45
N ASP A 75 5.44 -1.56 4.74
CA ASP A 75 6.58 -1.80 5.63
C ASP A 75 6.76 -3.29 5.95
N SER A 76 5.83 -4.15 5.59
CA SER A 76 5.93 -5.59 5.83
C SER A 76 6.04 -6.40 4.54
N ILE A 77 6.55 -7.62 4.68
CA ILE A 77 6.60 -8.57 3.57
C ILE A 77 5.20 -8.98 3.10
N ILE A 78 4.22 -8.95 3.99
CA ILE A 78 2.84 -9.33 3.71
C ILE A 78 2.22 -8.39 2.66
N GLU A 79 2.46 -7.07 2.76
CA GLU A 79 2.01 -6.13 1.74
C GLU A 79 2.69 -6.37 0.39
N MET A 80 3.98 -6.71 0.40
CA MET A 80 4.71 -7.02 -0.84
C MET A 80 4.18 -8.29 -1.50
N GLU A 81 3.95 -9.35 -0.74
CA GLU A 81 3.36 -10.60 -1.23
C GLU A 81 1.95 -10.34 -1.80
N ALA A 82 1.10 -9.62 -1.06
CA ALA A 82 -0.23 -9.26 -1.55
C ALA A 82 -0.19 -8.43 -2.84
N SER A 83 0.81 -7.56 -2.97
CA SER A 83 1.02 -6.78 -4.20
C SER A 83 1.43 -7.67 -5.37
N TYR A 84 2.33 -8.64 -5.16
CA TYR A 84 2.74 -9.56 -6.22
C TYR A 84 1.59 -10.45 -6.69
N ASN A 85 0.73 -10.91 -5.78
CA ASN A 85 -0.43 -11.72 -6.11
C ASN A 85 -1.45 -10.96 -6.98
N LEU A 86 -1.42 -9.63 -7.00
CA LEU A 86 -2.26 -8.84 -7.92
C LEU A 86 -1.96 -9.10 -9.39
N LYS A 87 -0.74 -9.51 -9.74
CA LYS A 87 -0.38 -9.84 -11.13
C LYS A 87 -1.18 -11.02 -11.70
N GLU A 88 -1.66 -11.93 -10.86
CA GLU A 88 -2.52 -13.03 -11.26
C GLU A 88 -3.90 -12.54 -11.73
N TYR A 89 -4.38 -11.45 -11.16
CA TYR A 89 -5.69 -10.87 -11.48
C TYR A 89 -5.62 -9.75 -12.52
N PHE A 90 -4.49 -9.03 -12.54
CA PHE A 90 -4.27 -7.85 -13.38
C PHE A 90 -2.99 -8.01 -14.21
N SER A 91 -2.99 -8.98 -15.14
CA SER A 91 -1.82 -9.36 -15.93
C SER A 91 -1.24 -8.21 -16.77
N ASN A 92 -2.10 -7.30 -17.23
CA ASN A 92 -1.71 -6.13 -18.02
C ASN A 92 -1.22 -4.93 -17.18
N ALA A 93 -1.29 -5.02 -15.85
CA ALA A 93 -0.82 -3.94 -14.99
C ALA A 93 0.70 -4.02 -14.77
N TYR A 94 1.34 -2.85 -14.72
CA TYR A 94 2.73 -2.73 -14.27
C TYR A 94 2.75 -2.51 -12.77
N LEU A 95 3.38 -3.42 -12.06
CA LEU A 95 3.43 -3.40 -10.60
C LEU A 95 4.72 -2.73 -10.13
N LYS A 96 4.57 -1.75 -9.24
CA LYS A 96 5.66 -1.05 -8.56
C LYS A 96 5.49 -1.20 -7.07
N THR A 97 6.43 -1.87 -6.43
CA THR A 97 6.41 -2.10 -4.99
C THR A 97 7.50 -1.27 -4.31
N ILE A 98 7.13 -0.56 -3.26
CA ILE A 98 8.04 0.23 -2.44
C ILE A 98 7.98 -0.30 -1.01
N LYS A 99 9.05 -1.01 -0.62
CA LYS A 99 9.20 -1.61 0.71
C LYS A 99 9.94 -0.65 1.64
N PHE A 100 9.25 -0.17 2.66
CA PHE A 100 9.83 0.56 3.78
C PHE A 100 10.46 -0.37 4.82
N LYS A 101 11.20 0.19 5.75
CA LYS A 101 11.68 -0.51 6.94
C LYS A 101 10.49 -1.04 7.75
N GLU A 102 10.60 -2.23 8.29
CA GLU A 102 9.61 -2.76 9.23
C GLU A 102 9.67 -2.01 10.56
N SER A 103 8.50 -1.65 11.09
CA SER A 103 8.36 -0.94 12.36
C SER A 103 9.29 0.27 12.47
N PRO A 104 9.23 1.24 11.54
CA PRO A 104 10.13 2.38 11.55
C PRO A 104 9.80 3.30 12.73
N THR A 105 10.82 3.96 13.28
CA THR A 105 10.59 5.13 14.13
C THR A 105 9.98 6.27 13.32
N HIS A 106 9.36 7.25 13.97
CA HIS A 106 8.79 8.42 13.29
C HIS A 106 9.80 9.15 12.41
N THR A 107 11.04 9.32 12.90
CA THR A 107 12.12 9.97 12.16
C THR A 107 12.58 9.14 10.95
N GLU A 108 12.62 7.83 11.08
CA GLU A 108 12.97 6.94 9.96
C GLU A 108 11.90 7.00 8.89
N LEU A 109 10.62 6.87 9.28
CA LEU A 109 9.50 6.95 8.34
C LEU A 109 9.45 8.30 7.61
N GLU A 110 9.68 9.40 8.33
CA GLU A 110 9.75 10.74 7.72
C GLU A 110 10.83 10.83 6.63
N LYS A 111 12.02 10.29 6.90
CA LYS A 111 13.12 10.25 5.93
C LYS A 111 12.79 9.39 4.72
N GLU A 112 12.22 8.20 4.93
CA GLU A 112 11.80 7.30 3.86
C GLU A 112 10.75 7.96 2.97
N LEU A 113 9.73 8.58 3.56
CA LEU A 113 8.69 9.30 2.83
C LEU A 113 9.25 10.49 2.03
N LYS A 114 10.22 11.24 2.58
CA LYS A 114 10.90 12.32 1.85
C LYS A 114 11.64 11.79 0.62
N ILE A 115 12.39 10.70 0.77
CA ILE A 115 13.12 10.08 -0.36
C ILE A 115 12.13 9.68 -1.45
N ILE A 116 11.05 8.98 -1.10
CA ILE A 116 10.07 8.53 -2.07
C ILE A 116 9.33 9.72 -2.70
N SER A 117 8.98 10.73 -1.93
CA SER A 117 8.30 11.93 -2.46
C SER A 117 9.12 12.63 -3.55
N THR A 118 10.45 12.69 -3.42
CA THR A 118 11.33 13.27 -4.46
C THR A 118 11.48 12.40 -5.70
N GLN A 119 11.19 11.11 -5.61
CA GLN A 119 11.34 10.15 -6.71
C GLN A 119 10.00 9.70 -7.32
N LEU A 120 8.89 10.12 -6.74
CA LEU A 120 7.57 9.58 -7.08
C LEU A 120 7.23 9.81 -8.56
N ASP A 121 7.49 11.01 -9.08
CA ASP A 121 7.22 11.34 -10.48
C ASP A 121 8.02 10.45 -11.43
N SER A 122 9.29 10.18 -11.11
CA SER A 122 10.14 9.26 -11.89
C SER A 122 9.63 7.82 -11.81
N ILE A 123 9.17 7.38 -10.64
CA ILE A 123 8.59 6.05 -10.45
C ILE A 123 7.30 5.91 -11.26
N MET A 124 6.47 6.95 -11.28
CA MET A 124 5.22 6.98 -12.05
C MET A 124 5.47 7.01 -13.55
N ALA A 125 6.45 7.80 -13.99
CA ALA A 125 6.79 7.95 -15.41
C ALA A 125 7.31 6.66 -16.06
N ASN A 126 7.88 5.72 -15.27
CA ASN A 126 8.26 4.38 -15.76
C ASN A 126 7.00 3.51 -15.99
N SER A 127 6.21 3.84 -16.98
CA SER A 127 4.90 3.23 -17.23
C SER A 127 4.96 1.87 -17.95
N ASP A 128 6.14 1.40 -18.33
CA ASP A 128 6.36 0.23 -19.18
C ASP A 128 7.06 -0.94 -18.48
N LYS A 129 7.29 -0.87 -17.16
CA LYS A 129 7.99 -1.93 -16.43
C LYS A 129 7.58 -2.06 -14.96
N ASN A 130 7.73 -3.29 -14.48
CA ASN A 130 7.63 -3.58 -13.07
C ASN A 130 8.88 -3.07 -12.33
N LEU A 131 8.67 -2.53 -11.12
CA LEU A 131 9.75 -2.05 -10.26
C LEU A 131 9.58 -2.63 -8.86
N SER A 132 10.70 -2.99 -8.23
CA SER A 132 10.72 -3.35 -6.82
C SER A 132 11.80 -2.52 -6.13
N ILE A 133 11.38 -1.63 -5.26
CA ILE A 133 12.23 -0.67 -4.55
C ILE A 133 12.22 -1.01 -3.08
N LYS A 134 13.40 -1.12 -2.48
CA LYS A 134 13.57 -1.23 -1.03
C LYS A 134 14.31 -0.01 -0.53
N VAL A 135 13.68 0.73 0.37
CA VAL A 135 14.32 1.85 1.04
C VAL A 135 15.22 1.30 2.15
N THR A 136 16.51 1.55 2.06
CA THR A 136 17.51 1.05 3.01
C THR A 136 18.41 2.19 3.48
N ARG A 137 18.90 2.06 4.72
CA ARG A 137 19.92 2.96 5.24
C ARG A 137 21.27 2.62 4.58
N LYS A 138 22.00 3.61 4.04
CA LYS A 138 23.42 3.41 3.74
C LYS A 138 24.13 3.03 5.04
N LYS A 139 24.79 1.88 5.07
CA LYS A 139 25.82 1.62 6.09
C LYS A 139 26.94 2.62 5.81
N ASN A 140 27.21 3.51 6.76
CA ASN A 140 28.49 4.24 6.73
C ASN A 140 29.55 3.18 7.04
N GLU A 141 30.40 2.90 6.08
CA GLU A 141 31.66 2.20 6.27
C GLU A 141 32.60 3.08 7.11
#